data_844aa493690f4ac1338345463c7c66ff
#
_entry.id   844aa493690f4ac1338345463c7c66ff
#
_cell.length_a   1.000
_cell.length_b   1.000
_cell.length_c   1.000
_cell.angle_alpha   90.00
_cell.angle_beta   90.00
_cell.angle_gamma   90.00
#
_symmetry.space_group_name_H-M   'P 1'
#
loop_
_entity.id
_entity.type
_entity.pdbx_description
1 polymer ?
#
loop_
_entity_poly.entity_id
_entity_poly.type
_entity_poly.pdbx_seq_one_letter_code
_entity_poly.pdbx_strand_id
1 'polypeptide(L)'
;MSIEIARIKKSFGRTQVLNDISLDIPSGQMVALLGPSGSGKTTLLRIIAGLEHQSSGHIRFHGTDVSRLHACERKVGFVFQHYALFRHMTVFDNIAFGLTVLPRRDRPTAAAIKTKVTQLLEMVQLAHLADRFPAQLSGGQKQRVALARALAVEPQILLLDEPFGALDAQVRKELRRWLRQLHEELKFTSVFVTHDQEEATEVADRVVVMSQGNIEQADAPDRVWREPATRFVLEFMGEVNRLTGTVRGGQFYVGAHRWPLGYTPAYQGPVDLFLRPWEVDISRRTSLDSPLPVQVIEASPKGHYTQLVVQPLGWYHDPLTVVMAGDDVPQRGERLFVGLQNARLYHGDQRIEPHEALALAESA
;
A
#
# COMPACT_ATOMS: atom_id res chain seq x y z
N MET A 1 18.27 -10.28 -5.16
CA MET A 1 18.89 -9.24 -6.03
C MET A 1 18.34 -7.89 -5.64
N SER A 2 19.17 -6.93 -5.28
CA SER A 2 18.73 -5.58 -4.90
C SER A 2 18.46 -4.72 -6.14
N ILE A 3 17.55 -3.76 -6.01
CA ILE A 3 17.24 -2.77 -7.05
C ILE A 3 17.55 -1.39 -6.47
N GLU A 4 18.42 -0.65 -7.14
CA GLU A 4 18.72 0.75 -6.83
C GLU A 4 18.11 1.63 -7.93
N ILE A 5 17.26 2.55 -7.54
CA ILE A 5 16.61 3.53 -8.41
C ILE A 5 17.15 4.90 -8.01
N ALA A 6 17.85 5.57 -8.91
CA ALA A 6 18.54 6.83 -8.62
C ALA A 6 18.04 7.96 -9.55
N ARG A 7 17.33 8.92 -8.95
CA ARG A 7 16.86 10.16 -9.58
C ARG A 7 16.13 9.97 -10.90
N ILE A 8 15.22 8.99 -10.95
CA ILE A 8 14.43 8.70 -12.15
C ILE A 8 13.42 9.83 -12.40
N LYS A 9 13.49 10.39 -13.60
CA LYS A 9 12.48 11.32 -14.14
C LYS A 9 11.87 10.72 -15.39
N LYS A 10 10.57 10.96 -15.59
CA LYS A 10 9.86 10.55 -16.80
C LYS A 10 8.83 11.57 -17.21
N SER A 11 8.88 11.95 -18.50
CA SER A 11 7.85 12.81 -19.12
C SER A 11 7.31 12.14 -20.37
N PHE A 12 6.02 12.34 -20.64
CA PHE A 12 5.36 12.03 -21.90
C PHE A 12 4.90 13.33 -22.56
N GLY A 13 5.59 13.72 -23.61
CA GLY A 13 5.40 15.05 -24.20
C GLY A 13 5.68 16.15 -23.17
N ARG A 14 4.66 16.95 -22.84
CA ARG A 14 4.77 18.04 -21.85
C ARG A 14 4.41 17.62 -20.42
N THR A 15 3.87 16.42 -20.22
CA THR A 15 3.41 15.94 -18.92
C THR A 15 4.52 15.20 -18.20
N GLN A 16 4.99 15.71 -17.08
CA GLN A 16 5.92 15.02 -16.19
C GLN A 16 5.14 14.04 -15.30
N VAL A 17 5.57 12.75 -15.31
CA VAL A 17 4.89 11.66 -14.62
C VAL A 17 5.71 11.17 -13.43
N LEU A 18 7.05 11.24 -13.50
CA LEU A 18 7.94 10.91 -12.38
C LEU A 18 8.90 12.06 -12.13
N ASN A 19 9.03 12.45 -10.85
CA ASN A 19 9.76 13.64 -10.39
C ASN A 19 10.92 13.23 -9.48
N ASP A 20 12.09 12.88 -10.07
CA ASP A 20 13.30 12.63 -9.29
C ASP A 20 13.21 11.48 -8.28
N ILE A 21 12.60 10.36 -8.71
CA ILE A 21 12.37 9.19 -7.87
C ILE A 21 13.69 8.51 -7.52
N SER A 22 13.95 8.37 -6.22
CA SER A 22 15.06 7.59 -5.67
C SER A 22 14.53 6.59 -4.66
N LEU A 23 14.89 5.31 -4.82
CA LEU A 23 14.40 4.20 -4.00
C LEU A 23 15.37 3.03 -4.05
N ASP A 24 15.72 2.50 -2.89
CA ASP A 24 16.48 1.25 -2.77
C ASP A 24 15.57 0.13 -2.31
N ILE A 25 15.61 -0.99 -3.02
CA ILE A 25 14.86 -2.21 -2.72
C ILE A 25 15.86 -3.32 -2.40
N PRO A 26 15.96 -3.73 -1.13
CA PRO A 26 16.85 -4.82 -0.71
C PRO A 26 16.48 -6.16 -1.36
N SER A 27 17.48 -7.03 -1.46
CA SER A 27 17.28 -8.42 -1.92
C SER A 27 16.29 -9.16 -1.04
N GLY A 28 15.39 -9.92 -1.68
CA GLY A 28 14.44 -10.78 -0.98
C GLY A 28 13.27 -10.03 -0.34
N GLN A 29 13.11 -8.74 -0.58
CA GLN A 29 11.93 -7.98 -0.13
C GLN A 29 10.84 -7.93 -1.19
N MET A 30 9.61 -7.94 -0.71
CA MET A 30 8.42 -7.63 -1.49
C MET A 30 7.98 -6.19 -1.21
N VAL A 31 8.04 -5.32 -2.24
CA VAL A 31 7.72 -3.89 -2.13
C VAL A 31 6.44 -3.56 -2.86
N ALA A 32 5.51 -2.91 -2.17
CA ALA A 32 4.29 -2.37 -2.78
C ALA A 32 4.50 -0.92 -3.22
N LEU A 33 4.21 -0.60 -4.47
CA LEU A 33 4.01 0.78 -4.93
C LEU A 33 2.53 1.11 -4.79
N LEU A 34 2.20 1.95 -3.82
CA LEU A 34 0.83 2.29 -3.43
C LEU A 34 0.54 3.77 -3.74
N GLY A 35 -0.69 4.12 -4.13
CA GLY A 35 -1.09 5.50 -4.37
C GLY A 35 -2.29 5.62 -5.31
N PRO A 36 -2.85 6.82 -5.49
CA PRO A 36 -3.99 7.05 -6.37
C PRO A 36 -3.65 6.80 -7.85
N SER A 37 -4.70 6.68 -8.67
CA SER A 37 -4.53 6.59 -10.13
C SER A 37 -3.77 7.80 -10.67
N GLY A 38 -2.84 7.57 -11.61
CA GLY A 38 -2.02 8.64 -12.18
C GLY A 38 -0.81 9.07 -11.34
N SER A 39 -0.52 8.47 -10.18
CA SER A 39 0.66 8.80 -9.38
C SER A 39 2.01 8.32 -9.94
N GLY A 40 2.03 7.60 -11.07
CA GLY A 40 3.25 7.15 -11.75
C GLY A 40 3.70 5.72 -11.44
N LYS A 41 3.02 4.95 -10.60
CA LYS A 41 3.39 3.59 -10.16
C LYS A 41 3.67 2.61 -11.30
N THR A 42 2.69 2.42 -12.20
CA THR A 42 2.84 1.53 -13.38
C THR A 42 3.95 2.01 -14.31
N THR A 43 4.14 3.33 -14.45
CA THR A 43 5.24 3.90 -15.23
C THR A 43 6.59 3.54 -14.61
N LEU A 44 6.74 3.70 -13.29
CA LEU A 44 7.95 3.30 -12.57
C LEU A 44 8.21 1.81 -12.69
N LEU A 45 7.18 0.96 -12.49
CA LEU A 45 7.28 -0.48 -12.64
C LEU A 45 7.75 -0.89 -14.04
N ARG A 46 7.19 -0.28 -15.10
CA ARG A 46 7.60 -0.54 -16.50
C ARG A 46 9.01 -0.06 -16.80
N ILE A 47 9.46 1.04 -16.18
CA ILE A 47 10.84 1.51 -16.29
C ILE A 47 11.79 0.51 -15.62
N ILE A 48 11.46 -0.03 -14.44
CA ILE A 48 12.24 -1.09 -13.77
C ILE A 48 12.33 -2.34 -14.67
N ALA A 49 11.22 -2.71 -15.34
CA ALA A 49 11.17 -3.84 -16.26
C ALA A 49 11.95 -3.64 -17.57
N GLY A 50 12.30 -2.42 -17.95
CA GLY A 50 12.85 -2.09 -19.26
C GLY A 50 11.81 -2.11 -20.38
N LEU A 51 10.53 -2.05 -20.05
CA LEU A 51 9.39 -1.90 -20.97
C LEU A 51 9.12 -0.44 -21.34
N GLU A 52 9.66 0.49 -20.55
CA GLU A 52 9.59 1.92 -20.77
C GLU A 52 10.97 2.53 -20.44
N HIS A 53 11.33 3.63 -21.09
CA HIS A 53 12.58 4.33 -20.85
C HIS A 53 12.36 5.57 -19.97
N GLN A 54 13.22 5.78 -18.99
CA GLN A 54 13.29 7.01 -18.21
C GLN A 54 13.80 8.19 -19.05
N SER A 55 13.41 9.42 -18.70
CA SER A 55 13.95 10.63 -19.32
C SER A 55 15.34 10.96 -18.76
N SER A 56 15.58 10.67 -17.48
CA SER A 56 16.88 10.79 -16.80
C SER A 56 16.94 9.89 -15.57
N GLY A 57 18.14 9.74 -14.98
CA GLY A 57 18.38 8.87 -13.83
C GLY A 57 18.87 7.48 -14.23
N HIS A 58 19.11 6.64 -13.24
CA HIS A 58 19.71 5.31 -13.42
C HIS A 58 18.98 4.25 -12.62
N ILE A 59 18.98 3.02 -13.16
CA ILE A 59 18.53 1.82 -12.44
C ILE A 59 19.70 0.84 -12.42
N ARG A 60 19.99 0.32 -11.22
CA ARG A 60 21.00 -0.72 -11.04
C ARG A 60 20.39 -1.95 -10.40
N PHE A 61 20.80 -3.11 -10.88
CA PHE A 61 20.52 -4.41 -10.27
C PHE A 61 21.83 -4.96 -9.74
N HIS A 62 21.93 -5.15 -8.41
CA HIS A 62 23.19 -5.54 -7.73
C HIS A 62 24.39 -4.68 -8.15
N GLY A 63 24.21 -3.37 -8.20
CA GLY A 63 25.27 -2.44 -8.61
C GLY A 63 25.51 -2.37 -10.11
N THR A 64 24.96 -3.28 -10.93
CA THR A 64 25.10 -3.24 -12.39
C THR A 64 24.07 -2.31 -13.00
N ASP A 65 24.48 -1.32 -13.78
CA ASP A 65 23.56 -0.40 -14.47
C ASP A 65 22.82 -1.13 -15.60
N VAL A 66 21.50 -1.16 -15.47
CA VAL A 66 20.58 -1.77 -16.45
C VAL A 66 19.71 -0.74 -17.16
N SER A 67 19.98 0.56 -16.97
CA SER A 67 19.14 1.66 -17.46
C SER A 67 18.86 1.63 -18.94
N ARG A 68 19.84 1.14 -19.76
CA ARG A 68 19.77 1.07 -21.22
C ARG A 68 19.46 -0.33 -21.75
N LEU A 69 19.41 -1.36 -20.89
CA LEU A 69 19.13 -2.73 -21.30
C LEU A 69 17.65 -2.89 -21.64
N HIS A 70 17.35 -3.64 -22.68
CA HIS A 70 15.99 -4.06 -23.02
C HIS A 70 15.42 -5.04 -21.99
N ALA A 71 14.11 -5.16 -21.93
CA ALA A 71 13.41 -6.02 -20.95
C ALA A 71 13.91 -7.47 -20.98
N CYS A 72 14.19 -8.04 -22.15
CA CYS A 72 14.69 -9.42 -22.28
C CYS A 72 16.09 -9.63 -21.70
N GLU A 73 16.90 -8.57 -21.61
CA GLU A 73 18.27 -8.63 -21.06
C GLU A 73 18.30 -8.44 -19.53
N ARG A 74 17.23 -7.84 -18.95
CA ARG A 74 17.15 -7.56 -17.50
C ARG A 74 16.83 -8.78 -16.64
N LYS A 75 16.45 -9.91 -17.25
CA LYS A 75 16.09 -11.17 -16.58
C LYS A 75 15.05 -10.98 -15.45
N VAL A 76 14.03 -10.16 -15.71
CA VAL A 76 12.91 -9.91 -14.81
C VAL A 76 11.68 -10.71 -15.26
N GLY A 77 10.92 -11.21 -14.30
CA GLY A 77 9.58 -11.74 -14.54
C GLY A 77 8.57 -10.60 -14.45
N PHE A 78 7.66 -10.49 -15.41
CA PHE A 78 6.62 -9.47 -15.44
C PHE A 78 5.23 -10.08 -15.54
N VAL A 79 4.34 -9.70 -14.63
CA VAL A 79 2.92 -10.07 -14.65
C VAL A 79 2.10 -8.82 -14.94
N PHE A 80 1.39 -8.82 -16.06
CA PHE A 80 0.55 -7.71 -16.52
C PHE A 80 -0.81 -7.72 -15.82
N GLN A 81 -1.42 -6.57 -15.66
CA GLN A 81 -2.75 -6.35 -15.05
C GLN A 81 -3.85 -7.26 -15.66
N HIS A 82 -3.81 -7.50 -16.98
CA HIS A 82 -4.75 -8.38 -17.66
C HIS A 82 -4.16 -9.77 -17.96
N TYR A 83 -3.16 -10.21 -17.15
CA TYR A 83 -2.50 -11.52 -17.21
C TYR A 83 -1.73 -11.80 -18.49
N ALA A 84 -2.13 -11.25 -19.64
CA ALA A 84 -1.54 -11.40 -20.97
C ALA A 84 -1.26 -12.88 -21.32
N LEU A 85 -2.19 -13.80 -21.01
CA LEU A 85 -2.08 -15.20 -21.37
C LEU A 85 -2.33 -15.40 -22.87
N PHE A 86 -1.58 -16.32 -23.48
CA PHE A 86 -1.76 -16.72 -24.86
C PHE A 86 -3.03 -17.57 -24.98
N ARG A 87 -4.09 -17.01 -25.58
CA ARG A 87 -5.43 -17.61 -25.62
C ARG A 87 -5.50 -18.93 -26.37
N HIS A 88 -4.61 -19.14 -27.34
CA HIS A 88 -4.51 -20.32 -28.19
C HIS A 88 -3.62 -21.43 -27.62
N MET A 89 -3.00 -21.21 -26.47
CA MET A 89 -2.14 -22.16 -25.76
C MET A 89 -2.84 -22.69 -24.52
N THR A 90 -2.54 -23.94 -24.17
CA THR A 90 -2.97 -24.55 -22.91
C THR A 90 -2.32 -23.84 -21.71
N VAL A 91 -2.74 -24.16 -20.49
CA VAL A 91 -2.09 -23.69 -19.26
C VAL A 91 -0.64 -24.17 -19.23
N PHE A 92 -0.38 -25.44 -19.55
CA PHE A 92 0.95 -26.00 -19.64
C PHE A 92 1.83 -25.23 -20.60
N ASP A 93 1.34 -24.99 -21.84
CA ASP A 93 2.09 -24.29 -22.87
C ASP A 93 2.35 -22.83 -22.53
N ASN A 94 1.40 -22.16 -21.88
CA ASN A 94 1.59 -20.79 -21.37
C ASN A 94 2.76 -20.71 -20.39
N ILE A 95 2.87 -21.66 -19.44
CA ILE A 95 3.95 -21.69 -18.47
C ILE A 95 5.28 -22.09 -19.13
N ALA A 96 5.25 -23.05 -20.04
CA ALA A 96 6.42 -23.53 -20.78
C ALA A 96 6.99 -22.48 -21.75
N PHE A 97 6.18 -21.53 -22.20
CA PHE A 97 6.51 -20.64 -23.34
C PHE A 97 7.87 -19.97 -23.19
N GLY A 98 8.14 -19.33 -22.05
CA GLY A 98 9.42 -18.65 -21.79
C GLY A 98 10.64 -19.54 -21.95
N LEU A 99 10.51 -20.82 -21.57
CA LEU A 99 11.59 -21.82 -21.68
C LEU A 99 11.75 -22.31 -23.13
N THR A 100 10.66 -22.41 -23.89
CA THR A 100 10.69 -22.91 -25.27
C THR A 100 11.26 -21.91 -26.27
N VAL A 101 11.17 -20.59 -26.01
CA VAL A 101 11.69 -19.54 -26.89
C VAL A 101 13.14 -19.16 -26.60
N LEU A 102 13.77 -19.72 -25.57
CA LEU A 102 15.19 -19.51 -25.30
C LEU A 102 16.07 -19.93 -26.50
N PRO A 103 17.23 -19.28 -26.69
CA PRO A 103 18.21 -19.72 -27.68
C PRO A 103 18.55 -21.20 -27.50
N ARG A 104 18.83 -21.92 -28.59
CA ARG A 104 19.05 -23.38 -28.56
C ARG A 104 20.10 -23.83 -27.53
N ARG A 105 21.16 -23.04 -27.32
CA ARG A 105 22.23 -23.31 -26.35
C ARG A 105 21.77 -23.24 -24.89
N ASP A 106 20.75 -22.41 -24.60
CA ASP A 106 20.29 -22.12 -23.24
C ASP A 106 18.92 -22.81 -22.96
N ARG A 107 18.33 -23.46 -23.99
CA ARG A 107 17.02 -24.12 -23.90
C ARG A 107 17.14 -25.47 -23.19
N PRO A 108 16.39 -25.70 -22.09
CA PRO A 108 16.33 -27.00 -21.45
C PRO A 108 15.74 -28.06 -22.39
N THR A 109 16.03 -29.33 -22.11
CA THR A 109 15.41 -30.46 -22.83
C THR A 109 13.89 -30.48 -22.61
N ALA A 110 13.15 -31.11 -23.55
CA ALA A 110 11.69 -31.25 -23.40
C ALA A 110 11.28 -31.94 -22.10
N ALA A 111 12.06 -32.95 -21.65
CA ALA A 111 11.83 -33.60 -20.37
C ALA A 111 12.04 -32.67 -19.18
N ALA A 112 13.10 -31.83 -19.19
CA ALA A 112 13.36 -30.86 -18.14
C ALA A 112 12.28 -29.76 -18.10
N ILE A 113 11.81 -29.27 -19.26
CA ILE A 113 10.69 -28.33 -19.35
C ILE A 113 9.44 -28.95 -18.74
N LYS A 114 9.10 -30.19 -19.11
CA LYS A 114 7.94 -30.90 -18.57
C LYS A 114 8.00 -30.99 -17.03
N THR A 115 9.13 -31.44 -16.48
CA THR A 115 9.32 -31.54 -15.03
C THR A 115 9.14 -30.19 -14.35
N LYS A 116 9.79 -29.13 -14.85
CA LYS A 116 9.71 -27.78 -14.30
C LYS A 116 8.28 -27.24 -14.32
N VAL A 117 7.59 -27.36 -15.45
CA VAL A 117 6.20 -26.89 -15.58
C VAL A 117 5.26 -27.64 -14.65
N THR A 118 5.44 -28.98 -14.51
CA THR A 118 4.65 -29.79 -13.56
C THR A 118 4.86 -29.31 -12.12
N GLN A 119 6.10 -29.09 -11.69
CA GLN A 119 6.40 -28.54 -10.36
C GLN A 119 5.76 -27.17 -10.12
N LEU A 120 5.82 -26.27 -11.13
CA LEU A 120 5.17 -24.96 -11.05
C LEU A 120 3.66 -25.08 -10.97
N LEU A 121 3.04 -25.99 -11.73
CA LEU A 121 1.60 -26.24 -11.69
C LEU A 121 1.15 -26.79 -10.33
N GLU A 122 1.93 -27.65 -9.69
CA GLU A 122 1.71 -28.14 -8.33
C GLU A 122 1.81 -26.99 -7.33
N MET A 123 2.89 -26.18 -7.41
CA MET A 123 3.13 -25.01 -6.56
C MET A 123 1.95 -24.02 -6.61
N VAL A 124 1.40 -23.76 -7.80
CA VAL A 124 0.24 -22.84 -7.95
C VAL A 124 -1.11 -23.54 -7.77
N GLN A 125 -1.11 -24.86 -7.43
CA GLN A 125 -2.29 -25.70 -7.21
C GLN A 125 -3.21 -25.82 -8.44
N LEU A 126 -2.64 -25.84 -9.65
CA LEU A 126 -3.35 -25.93 -10.91
C LEU A 126 -2.96 -27.15 -11.76
N ALA A 127 -2.34 -28.19 -11.19
CA ALA A 127 -1.90 -29.38 -11.91
C ALA A 127 -3.04 -30.05 -12.70
N HIS A 128 -4.26 -30.08 -12.13
CA HIS A 128 -5.47 -30.64 -12.76
C HIS A 128 -6.02 -29.81 -13.94
N LEU A 129 -5.47 -28.64 -14.20
CA LEU A 129 -5.89 -27.72 -15.28
C LEU A 129 -4.86 -27.58 -16.39
N ALA A 130 -3.80 -28.41 -16.40
CA ALA A 130 -2.66 -28.29 -17.32
C ALA A 130 -3.09 -28.21 -18.81
N ASP A 131 -4.08 -28.98 -19.22
CA ASP A 131 -4.57 -29.08 -20.59
C ASP A 131 -5.72 -28.10 -20.92
N ARG A 132 -6.15 -27.27 -19.94
CA ARG A 132 -7.18 -26.26 -20.15
C ARG A 132 -6.63 -25.03 -20.85
N PHE A 133 -7.54 -24.32 -21.52
CA PHE A 133 -7.23 -23.04 -22.16
C PHE A 133 -7.62 -21.86 -21.26
N PRO A 134 -7.01 -20.68 -21.40
CA PRO A 134 -7.33 -19.50 -20.59
C PRO A 134 -8.80 -19.12 -20.53
N ALA A 135 -9.56 -19.35 -21.59
CA ALA A 135 -11.00 -19.09 -21.61
C ALA A 135 -11.82 -19.95 -20.62
N GLN A 136 -11.26 -21.07 -20.17
CA GLN A 136 -11.89 -22.02 -19.26
C GLN A 136 -11.50 -21.79 -17.77
N LEU A 137 -10.73 -20.73 -17.49
CA LEU A 137 -10.19 -20.42 -16.18
C LEU A 137 -10.92 -19.24 -15.51
N SER A 138 -11.05 -19.30 -14.19
CA SER A 138 -11.45 -18.14 -13.37
C SER A 138 -10.37 -17.05 -13.40
N GLY A 139 -10.70 -15.84 -12.94
CA GLY A 139 -9.73 -14.73 -12.83
C GLY A 139 -8.52 -15.10 -11.97
N GLY A 140 -8.72 -15.65 -10.77
CA GLY A 140 -7.64 -16.08 -9.88
C GLY A 140 -6.78 -17.22 -10.45
N GLN A 141 -7.39 -18.16 -11.20
CA GLN A 141 -6.64 -19.20 -11.90
C GLN A 141 -5.75 -18.60 -13.01
N LYS A 142 -6.28 -17.66 -13.81
CA LYS A 142 -5.49 -16.93 -14.83
C LYS A 142 -4.30 -16.22 -14.20
N GLN A 143 -4.51 -15.58 -13.05
CA GLN A 143 -3.46 -14.89 -12.32
C GLN A 143 -2.34 -15.85 -11.88
N ARG A 144 -2.71 -16.99 -11.28
CA ARG A 144 -1.74 -18.01 -10.86
C ARG A 144 -0.95 -18.58 -12.06
N VAL A 145 -1.61 -18.79 -13.21
CA VAL A 145 -0.93 -19.22 -14.45
C VAL A 145 0.05 -18.15 -14.92
N ALA A 146 -0.33 -16.86 -14.94
CA ALA A 146 0.55 -15.77 -15.32
C ALA A 146 1.78 -15.66 -14.41
N LEU A 147 1.60 -15.86 -13.11
CA LEU A 147 2.69 -15.88 -12.15
C LEU A 147 3.61 -17.10 -12.35
N ALA A 148 3.05 -18.31 -12.51
CA ALA A 148 3.83 -19.51 -12.82
C ALA A 148 4.65 -19.36 -14.10
N ARG A 149 4.07 -18.74 -15.14
CA ARG A 149 4.78 -18.40 -16.40
C ARG A 149 5.94 -17.44 -16.14
N ALA A 150 5.74 -16.40 -15.31
CA ALA A 150 6.80 -15.46 -14.98
C ALA A 150 7.93 -16.12 -14.18
N LEU A 151 7.60 -17.06 -13.28
CA LEU A 151 8.57 -17.83 -12.45
C LEU A 151 9.30 -18.92 -13.24
N ALA A 152 8.74 -19.42 -14.35
CA ALA A 152 9.31 -20.52 -15.12
C ALA A 152 10.74 -20.26 -15.60
N VAL A 153 11.04 -19.00 -15.94
CA VAL A 153 12.38 -18.57 -16.40
C VAL A 153 13.34 -18.21 -15.25
N GLU A 154 12.96 -18.50 -13.99
CA GLU A 154 13.74 -18.21 -12.78
C GLU A 154 14.23 -16.77 -12.71
N PRO A 155 13.32 -15.78 -12.74
CA PRO A 155 13.71 -14.39 -12.74
C PRO A 155 14.35 -14.02 -11.42
N GLN A 156 15.31 -13.09 -11.47
CA GLN A 156 15.93 -12.57 -10.24
C GLN A 156 15.03 -11.53 -9.53
N ILE A 157 14.15 -10.89 -10.30
CA ILE A 157 13.20 -9.89 -9.84
C ILE A 157 11.84 -10.19 -10.44
N LEU A 158 10.79 -10.12 -9.62
CA LEU A 158 9.40 -10.28 -10.04
C LEU A 158 8.65 -8.95 -9.96
N LEU A 159 8.06 -8.54 -11.06
CA LEU A 159 7.31 -7.28 -11.19
C LEU A 159 5.85 -7.57 -11.50
N LEU A 160 4.93 -7.02 -10.73
CA LEU A 160 3.50 -7.33 -10.79
C LEU A 160 2.69 -6.04 -10.94
N ASP A 161 2.00 -5.88 -12.06
CA ASP A 161 1.16 -4.71 -12.34
C ASP A 161 -0.29 -5.02 -11.94
N GLU A 162 -0.77 -4.46 -10.81
CA GLU A 162 -2.10 -4.68 -10.22
C GLU A 162 -2.52 -6.17 -10.13
N PRO A 163 -1.76 -7.01 -9.42
CA PRO A 163 -1.97 -8.46 -9.46
C PRO A 163 -3.32 -8.91 -8.87
N PHE A 164 -4.05 -8.06 -8.15
CA PHE A 164 -5.29 -8.42 -7.47
C PHE A 164 -6.53 -7.70 -8.03
N GLY A 165 -6.37 -6.82 -9.04
CA GLY A 165 -7.35 -5.82 -9.44
C GLY A 165 -8.68 -6.37 -10.02
N ALA A 166 -8.67 -7.46 -10.77
CA ALA A 166 -9.86 -7.96 -11.50
C ALA A 166 -10.54 -9.18 -10.83
N LEU A 167 -10.44 -9.29 -9.49
CA LEU A 167 -10.89 -10.45 -8.75
C LEU A 167 -12.02 -10.09 -7.76
N ASP A 168 -12.92 -11.05 -7.51
CA ASP A 168 -13.87 -10.93 -6.39
C ASP A 168 -13.14 -10.94 -5.03
N ALA A 169 -13.82 -10.46 -3.98
CA ALA A 169 -13.22 -10.24 -2.66
C ALA A 169 -12.64 -11.52 -2.04
N GLN A 170 -13.34 -12.66 -2.18
CA GLN A 170 -12.90 -13.92 -1.61
C GLN A 170 -11.63 -14.44 -2.31
N VAL A 171 -11.65 -14.48 -3.65
CA VAL A 171 -10.50 -14.92 -4.46
C VAL A 171 -9.30 -14.01 -4.26
N ARG A 172 -9.52 -12.70 -4.14
CA ARG A 172 -8.48 -11.71 -3.83
C ARG A 172 -7.78 -11.99 -2.52
N LYS A 173 -8.55 -12.26 -1.46
CA LYS A 173 -8.02 -12.60 -0.12
C LYS A 173 -7.18 -13.89 -0.13
N GLU A 174 -7.67 -14.92 -0.83
CA GLU A 174 -6.95 -16.18 -0.97
C GLU A 174 -5.64 -15.99 -1.75
N LEU A 175 -5.67 -15.20 -2.83
CA LEU A 175 -4.50 -14.95 -3.66
C LEU A 175 -3.44 -14.11 -2.91
N ARG A 176 -3.84 -13.10 -2.11
CA ARG A 176 -2.92 -12.31 -1.28
C ARG A 176 -2.16 -13.23 -0.30
N ARG A 177 -2.89 -14.08 0.43
CA ARG A 177 -2.28 -15.05 1.37
C ARG A 177 -1.33 -16.01 0.68
N TRP A 178 -1.77 -16.56 -0.45
CA TRP A 178 -0.95 -17.48 -1.24
C TRP A 178 0.32 -16.80 -1.79
N LEU A 179 0.23 -15.58 -2.33
CA LEU A 179 1.40 -14.84 -2.81
C LEU A 179 2.38 -14.51 -1.68
N ARG A 180 1.88 -14.13 -0.50
CA ARG A 180 2.71 -13.90 0.69
C ARG A 180 3.44 -15.17 1.10
N GLN A 181 2.75 -16.31 1.19
CA GLN A 181 3.34 -17.60 1.51
C GLN A 181 4.42 -17.99 0.48
N LEU A 182 4.12 -17.87 -0.81
CA LEU A 182 5.08 -18.15 -1.88
C LEU A 182 6.34 -17.30 -1.78
N HIS A 183 6.18 -16.02 -1.43
CA HIS A 183 7.31 -15.13 -1.20
C HIS A 183 8.15 -15.56 0.02
N GLU A 184 7.52 -15.99 1.10
CA GLU A 184 8.21 -16.49 2.31
C GLU A 184 9.02 -17.75 2.03
N GLU A 185 8.53 -18.62 1.16
CA GLU A 185 9.21 -19.85 0.75
C GLU A 185 10.39 -19.57 -0.19
N LEU A 186 10.21 -18.73 -1.19
CA LEU A 186 11.19 -18.53 -2.27
C LEU A 186 12.12 -17.32 -2.09
N LYS A 187 11.75 -16.36 -1.23
CA LYS A 187 12.54 -15.14 -0.92
C LYS A 187 13.01 -14.36 -2.17
N PHE A 188 12.18 -14.30 -3.21
CA PHE A 188 12.48 -13.50 -4.41
C PHE A 188 12.29 -11.99 -4.14
N THR A 189 13.07 -11.16 -4.81
CA THR A 189 12.85 -9.71 -4.79
C THR A 189 11.69 -9.37 -5.69
N SER A 190 10.69 -8.65 -5.18
CA SER A 190 9.52 -8.29 -5.98
C SER A 190 9.04 -6.87 -5.76
N VAL A 191 8.43 -6.32 -6.81
CA VAL A 191 7.72 -5.04 -6.75
C VAL A 191 6.33 -5.24 -7.34
N PHE A 192 5.30 -4.83 -6.62
CA PHE A 192 3.96 -4.84 -7.16
C PHE A 192 3.28 -3.47 -7.03
N VAL A 193 2.41 -3.18 -7.99
CA VAL A 193 1.59 -1.97 -8.01
C VAL A 193 0.21 -2.29 -7.47
N THR A 194 -0.31 -1.44 -6.61
CA THR A 194 -1.70 -1.48 -6.18
C THR A 194 -2.22 -0.07 -5.85
N HIS A 195 -3.53 0.09 -5.83
CA HIS A 195 -4.22 1.25 -5.28
C HIS A 195 -4.99 0.89 -3.99
N ASP A 196 -4.97 -0.37 -3.59
CA ASP A 196 -5.64 -0.91 -2.41
C ASP A 196 -4.66 -0.99 -1.22
N GLN A 197 -5.04 -0.35 -0.11
CA GLN A 197 -4.22 -0.26 1.10
C GLN A 197 -4.10 -1.62 1.80
N GLU A 198 -5.17 -2.43 1.81
CA GLU A 198 -5.14 -3.77 2.41
C GLU A 198 -4.16 -4.67 1.66
N GLU A 199 -4.15 -4.61 0.32
CA GLU A 199 -3.21 -5.37 -0.49
C GLU A 199 -1.76 -5.02 -0.15
N ALA A 200 -1.46 -3.71 -0.06
CA ALA A 200 -0.12 -3.25 0.27
C ALA A 200 0.31 -3.67 1.68
N THR A 201 -0.58 -3.55 2.67
CA THR A 201 -0.24 -3.83 4.07
C THR A 201 -0.21 -5.31 4.42
N GLU A 202 -1.04 -6.16 3.79
CA GLU A 202 -1.06 -7.61 4.06
C GLU A 202 0.07 -8.37 3.34
N VAL A 203 0.52 -7.88 2.18
CA VAL A 203 1.41 -8.65 1.30
C VAL A 203 2.85 -8.16 1.34
N ALA A 204 3.09 -6.85 1.43
CA ALA A 204 4.42 -6.28 1.30
C ALA A 204 5.24 -6.29 2.60
N ASP A 205 6.56 -6.38 2.45
CA ASP A 205 7.53 -6.10 3.52
C ASP A 205 7.77 -4.60 3.67
N ARG A 206 7.58 -3.83 2.58
CA ARG A 206 7.74 -2.38 2.53
C ARG A 206 6.71 -1.75 1.61
N VAL A 207 6.10 -0.65 2.04
CA VAL A 207 5.15 0.14 1.26
C VAL A 207 5.79 1.45 0.84
N VAL A 208 5.70 1.77 -0.45
CA VAL A 208 6.13 3.04 -1.04
C VAL A 208 4.88 3.78 -1.48
N VAL A 209 4.50 4.79 -0.73
CA VAL A 209 3.35 5.64 -1.06
C VAL A 209 3.78 6.70 -2.07
N MET A 210 3.08 6.75 -3.20
CA MET A 210 3.37 7.68 -4.30
C MET A 210 2.21 8.62 -4.57
N SER A 211 2.51 9.89 -4.79
CA SER A 211 1.56 10.91 -5.20
C SER A 211 2.18 11.85 -6.22
N GLN A 212 1.44 12.20 -7.27
CA GLN A 212 1.84 13.20 -8.28
C GLN A 212 3.29 13.02 -8.80
N GLY A 213 3.71 11.77 -8.98
CA GLY A 213 5.06 11.45 -9.48
C GLY A 213 6.19 11.54 -8.46
N ASN A 214 5.87 11.70 -7.16
CA ASN A 214 6.83 11.72 -6.05
C ASN A 214 6.62 10.54 -5.12
N ILE A 215 7.66 10.18 -4.35
CA ILE A 215 7.53 9.29 -3.19
C ILE A 215 7.23 10.16 -1.97
N GLU A 216 6.08 9.92 -1.34
CA GLU A 216 5.66 10.60 -0.11
C GLU A 216 6.28 9.95 1.13
N GLN A 217 6.29 8.60 1.15
CA GLN A 217 6.88 7.81 2.22
C GLN A 217 7.24 6.42 1.71
N ALA A 218 8.32 5.82 2.24
CA ALA A 218 8.73 4.46 1.93
C ALA A 218 9.21 3.77 3.21
N ASP A 219 8.37 2.94 3.81
CA ASP A 219 8.65 2.30 5.11
C ASP A 219 7.91 0.95 5.25
N ALA A 220 8.10 0.27 6.40
CA ALA A 220 7.31 -0.90 6.76
C ALA A 220 5.81 -0.55 6.86
N PRO A 221 4.90 -1.49 6.54
CA PRO A 221 3.46 -1.22 6.50
C PRO A 221 2.90 -0.60 7.79
N ASP A 222 3.34 -1.10 8.95
CA ASP A 222 2.91 -0.61 10.26
C ASP A 222 3.38 0.83 10.54
N ARG A 223 4.59 1.20 10.09
CA ARG A 223 5.11 2.56 10.22
C ARG A 223 4.38 3.55 9.32
N VAL A 224 4.13 3.18 8.05
CA VAL A 224 3.33 4.02 7.13
C VAL A 224 1.95 4.32 7.73
N TRP A 225 1.37 3.33 8.42
CA TRP A 225 0.08 3.46 9.08
C TRP A 225 0.12 4.31 10.36
N ARG A 226 1.07 4.05 11.26
CA ARG A 226 1.15 4.68 12.59
C ARG A 226 1.85 6.03 12.56
N GLU A 227 2.85 6.17 11.70
CA GLU A 227 3.76 7.32 11.61
C GLU A 227 3.74 7.91 10.19
N PRO A 228 2.57 8.36 9.68
CA PRO A 228 2.50 8.96 8.35
C PRO A 228 3.36 10.23 8.29
N ALA A 229 4.29 10.27 7.31
CA ALA A 229 5.27 11.35 7.17
C ALA A 229 4.61 12.65 6.69
N THR A 230 3.59 12.54 5.82
CA THR A 230 2.88 13.70 5.27
C THR A 230 1.38 13.60 5.56
N ARG A 231 0.70 14.74 5.51
CA ARG A 231 -0.76 14.79 5.57
C ARG A 231 -1.41 13.92 4.50
N PHE A 232 -0.84 13.93 3.28
CA PHE A 232 -1.32 13.09 2.19
C PHE A 232 -1.31 11.61 2.58
N VAL A 233 -0.21 11.11 3.13
CA VAL A 233 -0.11 9.71 3.58
C VAL A 233 -1.15 9.39 4.65
N LEU A 234 -1.34 10.28 5.61
CA LEU A 234 -2.33 10.12 6.68
C LEU A 234 -3.75 9.97 6.13
N GLU A 235 -4.18 10.89 5.26
CA GLU A 235 -5.51 10.92 4.65
C GLU A 235 -5.68 9.76 3.66
N PHE A 236 -4.65 9.45 2.89
CA PHE A 236 -4.68 8.37 1.91
C PHE A 236 -4.74 6.98 2.57
N MET A 237 -4.09 6.78 3.71
CA MET A 237 -4.06 5.48 4.42
C MET A 237 -5.31 5.18 5.24
N GLY A 238 -6.37 5.95 5.14
CA GLY A 238 -7.67 5.66 5.74
C GLY A 238 -8.41 6.89 6.22
N GLU A 239 -9.62 6.67 6.72
CA GLU A 239 -10.50 7.72 7.19
C GLU A 239 -9.91 8.46 8.40
N VAL A 240 -10.02 9.80 8.39
CA VAL A 240 -9.54 10.68 9.47
C VAL A 240 -10.55 11.79 9.76
N ASN A 241 -10.64 12.18 11.02
CA ASN A 241 -11.26 13.44 11.46
C ASN A 241 -10.22 14.53 11.40
N ARG A 242 -10.58 15.70 10.88
CA ARG A 242 -9.75 16.91 10.85
C ARG A 242 -10.39 18.00 11.70
N LEU A 243 -9.62 18.56 12.61
CA LEU A 243 -10.00 19.70 13.44
C LEU A 243 -9.01 20.84 13.22
N THR A 244 -9.46 21.97 12.73
CA THR A 244 -8.63 23.16 12.59
C THR A 244 -8.62 23.96 13.89
N GLY A 245 -7.45 24.31 14.38
CA GLY A 245 -7.30 25.03 15.65
C GLY A 245 -5.96 25.72 15.79
N THR A 246 -5.58 26.02 17.04
CA THR A 246 -4.32 26.68 17.36
C THR A 246 -3.64 25.98 18.52
N VAL A 247 -2.35 25.74 18.41
CA VAL A 247 -1.52 25.21 19.51
C VAL A 247 -0.83 26.33 20.26
N ARG A 248 -0.92 26.30 21.61
CA ARG A 248 -0.21 27.18 22.53
C ARG A 248 0.09 26.46 23.83
N GLY A 249 1.34 26.46 24.28
CA GLY A 249 1.75 25.92 25.58
C GLY A 249 1.34 24.46 25.83
N GLY A 250 1.45 23.57 24.83
CA GLY A 250 1.06 22.16 24.95
C GLY A 250 -0.45 21.89 24.95
N GLN A 251 -1.25 22.90 24.58
CA GLN A 251 -2.70 22.78 24.44
C GLN A 251 -3.16 23.10 23.02
N PHE A 252 -4.14 22.34 22.54
CA PHE A 252 -4.86 22.60 21.31
C PHE A 252 -6.15 23.37 21.62
N TYR A 253 -6.35 24.49 20.93
CA TYR A 253 -7.51 25.35 21.08
C TYR A 253 -8.40 25.20 19.84
N VAL A 254 -9.67 24.89 20.08
CA VAL A 254 -10.73 24.83 19.05
C VAL A 254 -11.95 25.61 19.54
N GLY A 255 -12.28 26.72 18.88
CA GLY A 255 -13.28 27.67 19.38
C GLY A 255 -12.91 28.19 20.77
N ALA A 256 -13.84 28.08 21.73
CA ALA A 256 -13.64 28.45 23.15
C ALA A 256 -13.07 27.30 23.99
N HIS A 257 -12.90 26.12 23.43
CA HIS A 257 -12.46 24.93 24.15
C HIS A 257 -10.97 24.69 23.99
N ARG A 258 -10.39 24.05 24.98
CA ARG A 258 -8.96 23.67 24.99
C ARG A 258 -8.81 22.21 25.32
N TRP A 259 -7.83 21.58 24.66
CA TRP A 259 -7.49 20.17 24.83
C TRP A 259 -5.99 19.99 25.12
N PRO A 260 -5.60 19.32 26.20
CA PRO A 260 -4.20 19.05 26.49
C PRO A 260 -3.66 18.02 25.48
N LEU A 261 -2.49 18.27 24.92
CA LEU A 261 -1.86 17.37 23.93
C LEU A 261 -1.00 16.27 24.59
N GLY A 262 -0.75 16.36 25.89
CA GLY A 262 0.16 15.45 26.60
C GLY A 262 1.65 15.72 26.34
N TYR A 263 1.98 16.59 25.39
CA TYR A 263 3.34 17.03 25.05
C TYR A 263 3.34 18.49 24.59
N THR A 264 4.52 19.09 24.53
CA THR A 264 4.69 20.44 23.98
C THR A 264 5.18 20.32 22.54
N PRO A 265 4.37 20.69 21.53
CA PRO A 265 4.81 20.70 20.14
C PRO A 265 5.92 21.74 19.89
N ALA A 266 6.81 21.44 18.93
CA ALA A 266 7.86 22.37 18.50
C ALA A 266 7.30 23.64 17.84
N TYR A 267 6.09 23.55 17.27
CA TYR A 267 5.40 24.65 16.60
C TYR A 267 4.27 25.23 17.48
N GLN A 268 4.13 26.55 17.46
CA GLN A 268 3.03 27.28 18.11
C GLN A 268 2.28 28.07 17.03
N GLY A 269 0.96 28.05 17.04
CA GLY A 269 0.16 28.75 16.06
C GLY A 269 -0.95 27.90 15.42
N PRO A 270 -1.51 28.33 14.27
CA PRO A 270 -2.56 27.60 13.57
C PRO A 270 -2.09 26.23 13.07
N VAL A 271 -2.87 25.19 13.35
CA VAL A 271 -2.58 23.80 12.96
C VAL A 271 -3.84 23.04 12.62
N ASP A 272 -3.69 21.98 11.86
CA ASP A 272 -4.70 20.94 11.70
C ASP A 272 -4.36 19.75 12.61
N LEU A 273 -5.34 19.37 13.41
CA LEU A 273 -5.29 18.18 14.26
C LEU A 273 -6.05 17.06 13.57
N PHE A 274 -5.42 15.91 13.43
CA PHE A 274 -6.00 14.72 12.81
C PHE A 274 -6.09 13.55 13.79
N LEU A 275 -7.21 12.81 13.68
CA LEU A 275 -7.54 11.64 14.48
C LEU A 275 -8.17 10.57 13.60
N ARG A 276 -7.79 9.32 13.81
CA ARG A 276 -8.54 8.19 13.26
C ARG A 276 -9.89 8.06 13.99
N PRO A 277 -10.94 7.52 13.35
CA PRO A 277 -12.25 7.34 13.99
C PRO A 277 -12.22 6.56 15.31
N TRP A 278 -11.31 5.60 15.44
CA TRP A 278 -11.13 4.78 16.65
C TRP A 278 -10.17 5.39 17.71
N GLU A 279 -9.53 6.51 17.39
CA GLU A 279 -8.70 7.30 18.33
C GLU A 279 -9.53 8.40 19.03
N VAL A 280 -10.80 8.52 18.68
CA VAL A 280 -11.75 9.39 19.38
C VAL A 280 -12.46 8.57 20.44
N ASP A 281 -12.17 8.87 21.72
CA ASP A 281 -12.94 8.28 22.81
C ASP A 281 -14.37 8.77 22.78
N ILE A 282 -15.31 7.86 23.09
CA ILE A 282 -16.74 8.21 23.15
C ILE A 282 -17.38 7.62 24.40
N SER A 283 -18.18 8.42 25.10
CA SER A 283 -18.83 8.05 26.34
C SER A 283 -20.20 8.71 26.49
N ARG A 284 -21.14 8.04 27.19
CA ARG A 284 -22.42 8.63 27.60
C ARG A 284 -22.33 9.61 28.75
N ARG A 285 -21.21 9.58 29.49
CA ARG A 285 -20.99 10.48 30.63
C ARG A 285 -19.76 11.36 30.34
N THR A 286 -19.85 12.60 30.75
CA THR A 286 -18.68 13.47 30.71
C THR A 286 -17.59 12.96 31.66
N SER A 287 -16.35 13.02 31.23
CA SER A 287 -15.16 12.72 32.05
C SER A 287 -14.06 13.71 31.71
N LEU A 288 -12.93 13.65 32.45
CA LEU A 288 -11.75 14.44 32.06
C LEU A 288 -11.19 14.08 30.73
N ASP A 289 -11.30 12.80 30.35
CA ASP A 289 -10.81 12.26 29.06
C ASP A 289 -11.79 12.50 27.91
N SER A 290 -13.10 12.66 28.21
CA SER A 290 -14.14 12.87 27.22
C SER A 290 -15.08 14.01 27.61
N PRO A 291 -14.62 15.28 27.58
CA PRO A 291 -15.41 16.42 28.03
C PRO A 291 -16.26 17.10 26.96
N LEU A 292 -16.03 16.79 25.67
CA LEU A 292 -16.59 17.55 24.56
C LEU A 292 -17.94 16.97 24.12
N PRO A 293 -19.07 17.73 24.24
CA PRO A 293 -20.40 17.21 23.95
C PRO A 293 -20.62 17.11 22.44
N VAL A 294 -21.24 15.98 22.04
CA VAL A 294 -21.64 15.70 20.65
C VAL A 294 -23.06 15.14 20.61
N GLN A 295 -23.70 15.21 19.46
CA GLN A 295 -25.00 14.58 19.19
C GLN A 295 -24.88 13.59 18.05
N VAL A 296 -25.44 12.41 18.22
CA VAL A 296 -25.45 11.35 17.19
C VAL A 296 -26.33 11.75 16.01
N ILE A 297 -25.72 11.83 14.82
CA ILE A 297 -26.43 12.05 13.54
C ILE A 297 -26.84 10.70 12.95
N GLU A 298 -25.88 9.76 12.92
CA GLU A 298 -26.04 8.43 12.31
C GLU A 298 -25.28 7.39 13.12
N ALA A 299 -25.84 6.19 13.20
CA ALA A 299 -25.21 5.02 13.81
C ALA A 299 -25.32 3.83 12.86
N SER A 300 -24.19 3.28 12.44
CA SER A 300 -24.09 2.17 11.49
C SER A 300 -23.39 0.97 12.15
N PRO A 301 -24.12 -0.04 12.62
CA PRO A 301 -23.53 -1.25 13.18
C PRO A 301 -22.72 -2.02 12.12
N LYS A 302 -21.50 -2.43 12.50
CA LYS A 302 -20.54 -3.17 11.66
C LYS A 302 -20.12 -4.51 12.29
N GLY A 303 -21.04 -5.19 12.95
CA GLY A 303 -20.81 -6.43 13.68
C GLY A 303 -20.26 -6.17 15.09
N HIS A 304 -18.97 -6.19 15.28
CA HIS A 304 -18.32 -6.04 16.61
C HIS A 304 -18.05 -4.57 17.02
N TYR A 305 -18.38 -3.62 16.18
CA TYR A 305 -18.32 -2.19 16.48
C TYR A 305 -19.45 -1.44 15.78
N THR A 306 -19.73 -0.23 16.25
CA THR A 306 -20.64 0.72 15.59
C THR A 306 -19.86 1.94 15.12
N GLN A 307 -19.99 2.28 13.83
CA GLN A 307 -19.50 3.55 13.30
C GLN A 307 -20.57 4.61 13.50
N LEU A 308 -20.19 5.70 14.14
CA LEU A 308 -21.05 6.83 14.44
C LEU A 308 -20.60 8.05 13.65
N VAL A 309 -21.57 8.81 13.13
CA VAL A 309 -21.33 10.19 12.71
C VAL A 309 -21.96 11.08 13.77
N VAL A 310 -21.16 11.95 14.39
CA VAL A 310 -21.57 12.80 15.49
C VAL A 310 -21.34 14.27 15.19
N GLN A 311 -22.30 15.12 15.58
CA GLN A 311 -22.20 16.57 15.45
C GLN A 311 -21.67 17.18 16.74
N PRO A 312 -20.54 17.91 16.71
CA PRO A 312 -20.08 18.70 17.85
C PRO A 312 -21.10 19.75 18.28
N LEU A 313 -21.33 19.88 19.59
CA LEU A 313 -22.30 20.82 20.15
C LEU A 313 -21.62 22.10 20.64
N GLY A 314 -21.51 23.10 19.75
CA GLY A 314 -21.05 24.44 20.07
C GLY A 314 -19.53 24.64 20.16
N TRP A 315 -18.72 23.60 19.86
CA TRP A 315 -17.27 23.70 19.91
C TRP A 315 -16.56 23.49 18.56
N TYR A 316 -17.21 22.79 17.62
CA TYR A 316 -16.75 22.64 16.23
C TYR A 316 -17.94 22.56 15.29
N HIS A 317 -17.73 22.77 13.97
CA HIS A 317 -18.82 22.87 13.01
C HIS A 317 -18.99 21.62 12.15
N ASP A 318 -17.90 20.94 11.81
CA ASP A 318 -17.98 19.73 10.99
C ASP A 318 -18.29 18.49 11.83
N PRO A 319 -19.04 17.53 11.28
CA PRO A 319 -19.28 16.26 11.95
C PRO A 319 -18.00 15.44 12.08
N LEU A 320 -17.97 14.57 13.08
CA LEU A 320 -16.87 13.65 13.32
C LEU A 320 -17.36 12.21 13.09
N THR A 321 -16.50 11.39 12.51
CA THR A 321 -16.69 9.93 12.47
C THR A 321 -15.98 9.29 13.66
N VAL A 322 -16.71 8.46 14.41
CA VAL A 322 -16.21 7.79 15.63
C VAL A 322 -16.52 6.31 15.57
N VAL A 323 -15.66 5.48 16.09
CA VAL A 323 -15.87 4.04 16.24
C VAL A 323 -16.08 3.71 17.71
N MET A 324 -17.24 3.14 18.02
CA MET A 324 -17.57 2.66 19.35
C MET A 324 -17.57 1.12 19.36
N ALA A 325 -16.79 0.53 20.26
CA ALA A 325 -16.76 -0.93 20.44
C ALA A 325 -18.00 -1.39 21.22
N GLY A 326 -18.45 -2.62 20.92
CA GLY A 326 -19.54 -3.27 21.62
C GLY A 326 -20.88 -3.25 20.86
N ASP A 327 -21.87 -3.93 21.47
CA ASP A 327 -23.21 -4.16 20.88
C ASP A 327 -24.19 -3.03 21.19
N ASP A 328 -23.78 -2.05 22.01
CA ASP A 328 -24.62 -0.94 22.44
C ASP A 328 -24.63 0.16 21.38
N VAL A 329 -25.71 0.23 20.61
CA VAL A 329 -25.87 1.17 19.47
C VAL A 329 -26.59 2.42 19.96
N PRO A 330 -25.90 3.61 20.01
CA PRO A 330 -26.54 4.86 20.34
C PRO A 330 -27.64 5.25 19.35
N GLN A 331 -28.70 5.88 19.85
CA GLN A 331 -29.81 6.32 19.03
C GLN A 331 -29.50 7.67 18.36
N ARG A 332 -30.07 7.89 17.19
CA ARG A 332 -30.00 9.21 16.54
C ARG A 332 -30.58 10.29 17.44
N GLY A 333 -29.86 11.39 17.61
CA GLY A 333 -30.20 12.49 18.52
C GLY A 333 -29.68 12.32 19.94
N GLU A 334 -29.13 11.16 20.30
CA GLU A 334 -28.54 10.91 21.62
C GLU A 334 -27.33 11.82 21.83
N ARG A 335 -27.20 12.36 23.06
CA ARG A 335 -26.05 13.17 23.45
C ARG A 335 -24.99 12.30 24.07
N LEU A 336 -23.79 12.43 23.50
CA LEU A 336 -22.58 11.72 23.95
C LEU A 336 -21.47 12.73 24.21
N PHE A 337 -20.33 12.25 24.69
CA PHE A 337 -19.14 13.06 24.96
C PHE A 337 -17.93 12.39 24.29
N VAL A 338 -17.05 13.20 23.68
CA VAL A 338 -15.86 12.72 23.00
C VAL A 338 -14.59 13.26 23.64
N GLY A 339 -13.53 12.46 23.54
CA GLY A 339 -12.16 12.78 23.87
C GLY A 339 -11.26 12.60 22.66
N LEU A 340 -10.22 13.41 22.59
CA LEU A 340 -9.27 13.41 21.46
C LEU A 340 -7.97 12.75 21.93
N GLN A 341 -7.78 11.45 21.67
CA GLN A 341 -6.56 10.73 22.01
C GLN A 341 -5.67 10.51 20.80
N ASN A 342 -4.35 10.41 21.00
CA ASN A 342 -3.36 10.12 19.97
C ASN A 342 -3.43 11.05 18.73
N ALA A 343 -3.77 12.32 18.96
CA ALA A 343 -3.91 13.30 17.89
C ALA A 343 -2.58 13.62 17.21
N ARG A 344 -2.60 13.71 15.88
CA ARG A 344 -1.46 14.13 15.07
C ARG A 344 -1.66 15.56 14.60
N LEU A 345 -0.62 16.38 14.76
CA LEU A 345 -0.66 17.78 14.37
C LEU A 345 0.10 18.00 13.06
N TYR A 346 -0.49 18.81 12.18
CA TYR A 346 0.14 19.21 10.92
C TYR A 346 0.06 20.73 10.75
N HIS A 347 1.15 21.30 10.20
CA HIS A 347 1.14 22.65 9.67
C HIS A 347 1.39 22.57 8.15
N GLY A 348 0.36 22.82 7.35
CA GLY A 348 0.34 22.47 5.93
C GLY A 348 0.46 20.94 5.76
N ASP A 349 1.43 20.49 4.98
CA ASP A 349 1.69 19.06 4.74
C ASP A 349 2.73 18.46 5.69
N GLN A 350 3.36 19.28 6.55
CA GLN A 350 4.40 18.81 7.46
C GLN A 350 3.82 18.43 8.81
N ARG A 351 4.18 17.23 9.28
CA ARG A 351 3.87 16.76 10.63
C ARG A 351 4.67 17.56 11.66
N ILE A 352 4.00 17.93 12.77
CA ILE A 352 4.63 18.60 13.89
C ILE A 352 4.97 17.55 14.95
N GLU A 353 6.26 17.36 15.18
CA GLU A 353 6.76 16.43 16.19
C GLU A 353 6.77 17.06 17.60
N PRO A 354 6.79 16.23 18.66
CA PRO A 354 7.04 16.69 20.01
C PRO A 354 8.38 17.43 20.12
N HIS A 355 8.48 18.42 20.98
CA HIS A 355 9.77 19.06 21.25
C HIS A 355 10.69 18.08 21.99
N GLU A 356 11.91 17.82 21.48
CA GLU A 356 12.86 16.81 21.99
C GLU A 356 13.25 16.94 23.48
N ALA A 357 12.97 18.06 24.12
CA ALA A 357 13.35 18.32 25.51
C ALA A 357 12.62 17.46 26.56
N LEU A 358 11.58 16.70 26.19
CA LEU A 358 10.79 15.89 27.15
C LEU A 358 11.00 14.38 27.03
N ALA A 359 11.72 13.90 26.02
CA ALA A 359 12.01 12.47 25.83
C ALA A 359 13.00 11.89 26.87
N LEU A 360 13.64 12.71 27.69
CA LEU A 360 14.61 12.29 28.71
C LEU A 360 14.00 12.10 30.12
N ALA A 361 12.71 12.42 30.33
CA ALA A 361 12.07 12.33 31.64
C ALA A 361 11.32 11.00 31.91
N GLU A 362 11.10 10.16 30.89
CA GLU A 362 10.42 8.86 31.05
C GLU A 362 11.38 7.66 31.12
N SER A 363 12.69 7.88 31.11
CA SER A 363 13.72 6.83 31.21
C SER A 363 14.58 6.93 32.48
N ALA A 364 14.09 7.61 33.54
CA ALA A 364 14.76 7.70 34.86
C ALA A 364 13.95 7.02 35.96
#